data_52333817b252c814c53ce2019867f60c
#
_entry.id   52333817b252c814c53ce2019867f60c
#
_cell.length_a   1.000
_cell.length_b   1.000
_cell.length_c   1.000
_cell.angle_alpha   90.00
_cell.angle_beta   90.00
_cell.angle_gamma   90.00
#
_symmetry.space_group_name_H-M   'P 1'
#
loop_
_entity.id
_entity.type
_entity.pdbx_description
1 polymer ?
#
loop_
_entity_poly.entity_id
_entity_poly.type
_entity_poly.pdbx_seq_one_letter_code
_entity_poly.pdbx_strand_id
1 'polypeptide(L)'
;TVANSTQLFWSVNEPFEDRNGNTLAWTGIVFAIGSLIWLIMIIIPAFDPAVLQAHESGAIDSNEEVKEFVDYLKPKEGFFITPILVYANVGIFLLMFFMGFGFMSFNSKDLIIWGANYGPLTMQGEWWRLATNTFLHGGFMHLAANMYGLLFVGIFLEPLLGRMKYVGIYLLTGIIASAASLWWNDTVVSMGASGAIFGLYGAFIALILTRVFPKEMGAGFLVSMFIFVGFNLVMGLIGNGIDNAAHIGGLVSGFLIGLALYPSLKGTFKMDGVNEKEESVDEDE
;
A
#
# COMPACT_ATOMS: atom_id res chain seq x y z
N THR A 1 -38.91 12.67 -10.23
CA THR A 1 -39.38 11.90 -9.07
C THR A 1 -38.13 11.29 -8.44
N VAL A 2 -37.77 11.83 -7.29
CA VAL A 2 -36.63 11.37 -6.46
C VAL A 2 -37.00 9.96 -5.99
N ALA A 3 -36.31 8.94 -6.50
CA ALA A 3 -36.40 7.60 -5.93
C ALA A 3 -35.89 7.68 -4.50
N ASN A 4 -36.70 7.29 -3.55
CA ASN A 4 -36.37 7.31 -2.13
C ASN A 4 -35.09 6.51 -1.88
N SER A 5 -34.15 7.10 -1.15
CA SER A 5 -32.86 6.49 -0.75
C SER A 5 -33.02 5.11 -0.11
N THR A 6 -34.18 4.82 0.48
CA THR A 6 -34.59 3.51 1.00
C THR A 6 -34.82 2.45 -0.08
N GLN A 7 -35.25 2.80 -1.29
CA GLN A 7 -35.45 1.80 -2.37
C GLN A 7 -34.12 1.41 -3.03
N LEU A 8 -33.15 2.33 -3.14
CA LEU A 8 -31.80 2.00 -3.58
C LEU A 8 -31.10 1.05 -2.57
N PHE A 9 -31.37 1.23 -1.27
CA PHE A 9 -30.83 0.37 -0.21
C PHE A 9 -31.32 -1.09 -0.30
N TRP A 10 -32.52 -1.32 -0.82
CA TRP A 10 -33.10 -2.66 -0.96
C TRP A 10 -32.76 -3.35 -2.27
N SER A 11 -32.34 -2.62 -3.32
CA SER A 11 -31.87 -3.24 -4.58
C SER A 11 -30.48 -3.86 -4.46
N VAL A 12 -29.71 -3.52 -3.42
CA VAL A 12 -28.42 -4.14 -3.06
C VAL A 12 -28.62 -5.48 -2.33
N ASN A 13 -29.86 -5.92 -2.11
CA ASN A 13 -30.23 -7.11 -1.32
C ASN A 13 -30.21 -8.44 -2.07
N GLU A 14 -29.87 -8.45 -3.36
CA GLU A 14 -29.52 -9.72 -4.01
C GLU A 14 -28.22 -10.20 -3.36
N PRO A 15 -28.18 -11.39 -2.74
CA PRO A 15 -26.91 -11.97 -2.34
C PRO A 15 -26.06 -12.03 -3.61
N PHE A 16 -24.80 -11.65 -3.51
CA PHE A 16 -23.81 -12.01 -4.51
C PHE A 16 -23.80 -13.54 -4.55
N GLU A 17 -24.69 -14.12 -5.33
CA GLU A 17 -24.62 -15.53 -5.67
C GLU A 17 -23.29 -15.70 -6.39
N ASP A 18 -22.39 -16.39 -5.70
CA ASP A 18 -21.17 -16.93 -6.25
C ASP A 18 -21.53 -17.81 -7.44
N ARG A 19 -21.60 -17.21 -8.62
CA ARG A 19 -22.04 -17.90 -9.84
C ARG A 19 -21.18 -19.09 -10.22
N ASN A 20 -20.00 -19.31 -9.57
CA ASN A 20 -19.09 -20.34 -10.01
C ASN A 20 -18.39 -21.15 -8.91
N GLY A 21 -18.58 -20.98 -7.63
CA GLY A 21 -17.85 -21.77 -6.60
C GLY A 21 -16.32 -21.64 -6.64
N ASN A 22 -15.80 -20.86 -7.59
CA ASN A 22 -14.37 -20.71 -7.85
C ASN A 22 -13.72 -19.59 -7.03
N THR A 23 -14.52 -18.67 -6.47
CA THR A 23 -14.01 -17.51 -5.73
C THR A 23 -13.25 -17.93 -4.47
N LEU A 24 -13.74 -18.94 -3.76
CA LEU A 24 -13.08 -19.54 -2.59
C LEU A 24 -11.76 -20.26 -2.98
N ALA A 25 -11.75 -20.91 -4.15
CA ALA A 25 -10.55 -21.61 -4.61
C ALA A 25 -9.46 -20.63 -5.02
N TRP A 26 -9.81 -19.54 -5.72
CA TRP A 26 -8.84 -18.53 -6.17
C TRP A 26 -8.32 -17.67 -5.03
N THR A 27 -9.16 -17.24 -4.09
CA THR A 27 -8.69 -16.56 -2.87
C THR A 27 -7.77 -17.47 -2.07
N GLY A 28 -8.04 -18.79 -2.01
CA GLY A 28 -7.15 -19.78 -1.40
C GLY A 28 -5.78 -19.88 -2.09
N ILE A 29 -5.74 -19.86 -3.43
CA ILE A 29 -4.49 -19.93 -4.20
C ILE A 29 -3.67 -18.63 -4.03
N VAL A 30 -4.32 -17.47 -4.09
CA VAL A 30 -3.67 -16.16 -3.83
C VAL A 30 -3.07 -16.13 -2.43
N PHE A 31 -3.83 -16.61 -1.46
CA PHE A 31 -3.38 -16.72 -0.09
C PHE A 31 -2.19 -17.68 0.04
N ALA A 32 -2.25 -18.85 -0.62
CA ALA A 32 -1.18 -19.83 -0.60
C ALA A 32 0.11 -19.30 -1.23
N ILE A 33 0.03 -18.58 -2.37
CA ILE A 33 1.19 -17.98 -3.03
C ILE A 33 1.77 -16.84 -2.18
N GLY A 34 0.94 -15.96 -1.65
CA GLY A 34 1.38 -14.90 -0.74
C GLY A 34 2.02 -15.45 0.53
N SER A 35 1.42 -16.50 1.10
CA SER A 35 1.95 -17.21 2.26
C SER A 35 3.26 -17.95 1.92
N LEU A 36 3.38 -18.51 0.71
CA LEU A 36 4.61 -19.15 0.25
C LEU A 36 5.75 -18.14 0.07
N ILE A 37 5.47 -16.97 -0.49
CA ILE A 37 6.45 -15.88 -0.61
C ILE A 37 6.85 -15.42 0.80
N TRP A 38 5.90 -15.25 1.70
CA TRP A 38 6.16 -14.87 3.09
C TRP A 38 6.96 -15.96 3.83
N LEU A 39 6.63 -17.23 3.60
CA LEU A 39 7.38 -18.37 4.13
C LEU A 39 8.84 -18.36 3.65
N ILE A 40 9.06 -18.15 2.35
CA ILE A 40 10.40 -18.15 1.76
C ILE A 40 11.22 -16.93 2.21
N MET A 41 10.60 -15.76 2.27
CA MET A 41 11.31 -14.50 2.50
C MET A 41 11.52 -14.17 3.99
N ILE A 42 10.66 -14.67 4.85
CA ILE A 42 10.65 -14.29 6.28
C ILE A 42 10.77 -15.52 7.19
N ILE A 43 9.96 -16.55 6.95
CA ILE A 43 9.92 -17.70 7.86
C ILE A 43 11.15 -18.61 7.68
N ILE A 44 11.53 -18.93 6.44
CA ILE A 44 12.70 -19.79 6.22
C ILE A 44 13.99 -19.18 6.79
N PRO A 45 14.30 -17.88 6.58
CA PRO A 45 15.44 -17.26 7.23
C PRO A 45 15.37 -17.25 8.77
N ALA A 46 14.15 -17.17 9.36
CA ALA A 46 13.97 -17.24 10.80
C ALA A 46 14.32 -18.63 11.38
N PHE A 47 14.30 -19.69 10.56
CA PHE A 47 14.74 -21.04 10.91
C PHE A 47 16.20 -21.33 10.53
N ASP A 48 16.97 -20.29 10.14
CA ASP A 48 18.42 -20.44 9.94
C ASP A 48 19.04 -21.01 11.22
N PRO A 49 19.84 -22.09 11.13
CA PRO A 49 20.46 -22.68 12.31
C PRO A 49 21.27 -21.69 13.14
N ALA A 50 21.85 -20.66 12.53
CA ALA A 50 22.56 -19.60 13.23
C ALA A 50 21.60 -18.70 14.05
N VAL A 51 20.42 -18.39 13.52
CA VAL A 51 19.39 -17.63 14.22
C VAL A 51 18.78 -18.45 15.36
N LEU A 52 18.49 -19.73 15.12
CA LEU A 52 17.98 -20.62 16.16
C LEU A 52 18.99 -20.80 17.31
N GLN A 53 20.26 -20.99 16.98
CA GLN A 53 21.31 -21.13 17.98
C GLN A 53 21.52 -19.82 18.79
N ALA A 54 21.33 -18.66 18.15
CA ALA A 54 21.36 -17.37 18.83
C ALA A 54 20.17 -17.20 19.80
N HIS A 55 18.99 -17.68 19.45
CA HIS A 55 17.83 -17.73 20.34
C HIS A 55 18.06 -18.70 21.52
N GLU A 56 18.51 -19.93 21.24
CA GLU A 56 18.78 -20.94 22.28
C GLU A 56 19.90 -20.52 23.25
N SER A 57 20.89 -19.76 22.77
CA SER A 57 21.97 -19.22 23.61
C SER A 57 21.58 -18.00 24.41
N GLY A 58 20.35 -17.47 24.21
CA GLY A 58 19.91 -16.20 24.83
C GLY A 58 20.59 -14.95 24.25
N ALA A 59 21.30 -15.09 23.12
CA ALA A 59 21.90 -13.96 22.42
C ALA A 59 20.84 -13.07 21.72
N ILE A 60 19.66 -13.65 21.46
CA ILE A 60 18.49 -12.97 20.93
C ILE A 60 17.32 -13.20 21.90
N ASP A 61 16.82 -12.13 22.51
CA ASP A 61 15.62 -12.17 23.34
C ASP A 61 14.40 -11.78 22.48
N SER A 62 13.44 -12.68 22.33
CA SER A 62 12.20 -12.42 21.59
C SER A 62 11.42 -11.20 22.11
N ASN A 63 11.54 -10.88 23.38
CA ASN A 63 10.92 -9.67 23.96
C ASN A 63 11.65 -8.40 23.51
N GLU A 64 12.97 -8.45 23.35
CA GLU A 64 13.74 -7.32 22.81
C GLU A 64 13.46 -7.10 21.33
N GLU A 65 13.37 -8.15 20.51
CA GLU A 65 13.01 -8.04 19.09
C GLU A 65 11.62 -7.45 18.91
N VAL A 66 10.63 -7.92 19.67
CA VAL A 66 9.27 -7.36 19.63
C VAL A 66 9.29 -5.88 20.06
N LYS A 67 10.04 -5.56 21.09
CA LYS A 67 10.20 -4.18 21.57
C LYS A 67 10.87 -3.29 20.52
N GLU A 68 11.95 -3.76 19.90
CA GLU A 68 12.62 -3.05 18.81
C GLU A 68 11.71 -2.83 17.63
N PHE A 69 10.92 -3.85 17.23
CA PHE A 69 9.92 -3.72 16.17
C PHE A 69 8.83 -2.69 16.52
N VAL A 70 8.30 -2.73 17.75
CA VAL A 70 7.32 -1.75 18.22
C VAL A 70 7.93 -0.34 18.28
N ASP A 71 9.17 -0.22 18.74
CA ASP A 71 9.89 1.05 18.78
C ASP A 71 10.19 1.58 17.37
N TYR A 72 10.44 0.67 16.43
CA TYR A 72 10.59 1.03 15.02
C TYR A 72 9.32 1.63 14.43
N LEU A 73 8.14 1.11 14.79
CA LEU A 73 6.85 1.63 14.34
C LEU A 73 6.43 2.94 15.03
N LYS A 74 7.15 3.43 16.04
CA LYS A 74 6.85 4.73 16.63
C LYS A 74 7.16 5.88 15.68
N PRO A 75 6.29 6.90 15.62
CA PRO A 75 6.57 8.12 14.86
C PRO A 75 7.87 8.77 15.33
N LYS A 76 8.79 8.99 14.38
CA LYS A 76 10.09 9.61 14.61
C LYS A 76 10.48 10.53 13.44
N GLU A 77 11.57 11.25 13.58
CA GLU A 77 12.07 12.07 12.48
C GLU A 77 12.38 11.20 11.25
N GLY A 78 11.93 11.65 10.08
CA GLY A 78 12.05 10.90 8.83
C GLY A 78 11.07 9.74 8.65
N PHE A 79 10.38 9.29 9.72
CA PHE A 79 9.41 8.19 9.64
C PHE A 79 8.25 8.45 10.62
N PHE A 80 7.40 9.40 10.26
CA PHE A 80 6.33 9.90 11.13
C PHE A 80 4.93 9.62 10.58
N ILE A 81 4.69 9.91 9.31
CA ILE A 81 3.38 9.78 8.67
C ILE A 81 3.05 8.30 8.42
N THR A 82 4.02 7.50 7.99
CA THR A 82 3.81 6.07 7.75
C THR A 82 3.26 5.34 8.97
N PRO A 83 3.86 5.45 10.18
CA PRO A 83 3.27 4.87 11.39
C PRO A 83 1.86 5.39 11.68
N ILE A 84 1.60 6.69 11.52
CA ILE A 84 0.27 7.27 11.75
C ILE A 84 -0.76 6.67 10.80
N LEU A 85 -0.42 6.52 9.51
CA LEU A 85 -1.31 5.89 8.53
C LEU A 85 -1.56 4.42 8.88
N VAL A 86 -0.53 3.68 9.32
CA VAL A 86 -0.69 2.30 9.80
C VAL A 86 -1.64 2.26 11.00
N TYR A 87 -1.43 3.11 12.01
CA TYR A 87 -2.29 3.14 13.20
C TYR A 87 -3.73 3.52 12.85
N ALA A 88 -3.94 4.46 11.94
CA ALA A 88 -5.28 4.85 11.50
C ALA A 88 -6.01 3.67 10.82
N ASN A 89 -5.35 2.98 9.90
CA ASN A 89 -5.93 1.83 9.20
C ASN A 89 -6.23 0.66 10.15
N VAL A 90 -5.26 0.31 11.01
CA VAL A 90 -5.43 -0.74 12.02
C VAL A 90 -6.51 -0.35 13.03
N GLY A 91 -6.53 0.90 13.48
CA GLY A 91 -7.53 1.39 14.44
C GLY A 91 -8.96 1.32 13.90
N ILE A 92 -9.17 1.73 12.65
CA ILE A 92 -10.49 1.64 11.99
C ILE A 92 -10.89 0.17 11.81
N PHE A 93 -9.97 -0.69 11.40
CA PHE A 93 -10.22 -2.12 11.27
C PHE A 93 -10.62 -2.76 12.61
N LEU A 94 -9.87 -2.48 13.68
CA LEU A 94 -10.18 -2.98 15.02
C LEU A 94 -11.51 -2.44 15.54
N LEU A 95 -11.84 -1.18 15.27
CA LEU A 95 -13.13 -0.61 15.64
C LEU A 95 -14.27 -1.38 14.97
N MET A 96 -14.17 -1.63 13.65
CA MET A 96 -15.16 -2.43 12.91
C MET A 96 -15.25 -3.86 13.45
N PHE A 97 -14.11 -4.48 13.75
CA PHE A 97 -14.05 -5.82 14.34
C PHE A 97 -14.78 -5.89 15.69
N PHE A 98 -14.50 -4.98 16.62
CA PHE A 98 -15.14 -4.96 17.95
C PHE A 98 -16.63 -4.59 17.89
N MET A 99 -17.07 -3.94 16.80
CA MET A 99 -18.48 -3.72 16.53
C MET A 99 -19.20 -4.95 15.94
N GLY A 100 -18.48 -6.06 15.72
CA GLY A 100 -19.06 -7.34 15.31
C GLY A 100 -19.23 -7.51 13.80
N PHE A 101 -18.58 -6.67 12.97
CA PHE A 101 -18.69 -6.78 11.50
C PHE A 101 -17.88 -7.94 10.89
N GLY A 102 -17.02 -8.60 11.66
CA GLY A 102 -16.20 -9.74 11.23
C GLY A 102 -14.71 -9.52 11.44
N PHE A 103 -13.89 -10.50 11.03
CA PHE A 103 -12.42 -10.42 11.10
C PHE A 103 -11.76 -10.79 9.78
N MET A 104 -12.01 -12.00 9.27
CA MET A 104 -11.41 -12.47 8.00
C MET A 104 -11.99 -11.77 6.78
N SER A 105 -13.27 -11.41 6.82
CA SER A 105 -13.94 -10.64 5.78
C SER A 105 -15.05 -9.78 6.38
N PHE A 106 -15.24 -8.59 5.83
CA PHE A 106 -16.36 -7.70 6.14
C PHE A 106 -17.39 -7.75 5.01
N ASN A 107 -18.67 -7.57 5.36
CA ASN A 107 -19.73 -7.49 4.39
C ASN A 107 -19.66 -6.17 3.61
N SER A 108 -19.92 -6.21 2.30
CA SER A 108 -19.89 -5.00 1.46
C SER A 108 -20.88 -3.93 1.93
N LYS A 109 -22.03 -4.30 2.51
CA LYS A 109 -23.00 -3.35 3.06
C LYS A 109 -22.42 -2.56 4.23
N ASP A 110 -21.72 -3.24 5.13
CA ASP A 110 -21.08 -2.60 6.28
C ASP A 110 -19.98 -1.65 5.81
N LEU A 111 -19.18 -2.07 4.83
CA LEU A 111 -18.15 -1.24 4.23
C LEU A 111 -18.75 0.02 3.57
N ILE A 112 -19.88 -0.09 2.86
CA ILE A 112 -20.58 1.06 2.27
C ILE A 112 -21.05 2.03 3.37
N ILE A 113 -21.64 1.51 4.46
CA ILE A 113 -22.08 2.32 5.61
C ILE A 113 -20.89 3.07 6.22
N TRP A 114 -19.73 2.44 6.31
CA TRP A 114 -18.50 3.00 6.87
C TRP A 114 -17.75 3.92 5.92
N GLY A 115 -18.16 4.06 4.67
CA GLY A 115 -17.60 5.03 3.74
C GLY A 115 -16.73 4.44 2.63
N ALA A 116 -16.93 3.16 2.29
CA ALA A 116 -16.35 2.60 1.07
C ALA A 116 -16.84 3.36 -0.16
N ASN A 117 -16.01 3.45 -1.18
CA ASN A 117 -16.35 4.09 -2.43
C ASN A 117 -17.33 3.19 -3.20
N TYR A 118 -18.51 3.74 -3.50
CA TYR A 118 -19.56 3.07 -4.23
C TYR A 118 -20.27 4.07 -5.14
N GLY A 119 -20.18 3.89 -6.44
CA GLY A 119 -20.59 4.86 -7.44
C GLY A 119 -21.97 5.45 -7.24
N PRO A 120 -23.03 4.65 -7.01
CA PRO A 120 -24.38 5.17 -6.79
C PRO A 120 -24.50 6.20 -5.67
N LEU A 121 -23.69 6.11 -4.62
CA LEU A 121 -23.68 7.08 -3.52
C LEU A 121 -22.67 8.21 -3.77
N THR A 122 -21.47 7.88 -4.23
CA THR A 122 -20.42 8.86 -4.48
C THR A 122 -20.86 9.88 -5.54
N MET A 123 -21.49 9.41 -6.63
CA MET A 123 -21.97 10.28 -7.73
C MET A 123 -23.22 11.08 -7.34
N GLN A 124 -23.94 10.68 -6.29
CA GLN A 124 -25.08 11.43 -5.74
C GLN A 124 -24.67 12.49 -4.70
N GLY A 125 -23.37 12.74 -4.52
CA GLY A 125 -22.85 13.82 -3.69
C GLY A 125 -22.04 13.38 -2.48
N GLU A 126 -21.84 12.08 -2.24
CA GLU A 126 -21.02 11.59 -1.14
C GLU A 126 -19.53 11.50 -1.53
N TRP A 127 -18.98 12.61 -2.08
CA TRP A 127 -17.61 12.70 -2.60
C TRP A 127 -16.52 12.37 -1.58
N TRP A 128 -16.82 12.54 -0.29
CA TRP A 128 -15.93 12.18 0.80
C TRP A 128 -15.52 10.71 0.78
N ARG A 129 -16.30 9.82 0.14
CA ARG A 129 -16.00 8.40 -0.03
C ARG A 129 -14.74 8.15 -0.85
N LEU A 130 -14.36 9.08 -1.73
CA LEU A 130 -13.10 8.99 -2.47
C LEU A 130 -11.86 9.03 -1.57
N ALA A 131 -11.99 9.60 -0.37
CA ALA A 131 -10.91 9.66 0.61
C ALA A 131 -11.07 8.60 1.72
N THR A 132 -12.29 8.42 2.27
CA THR A 132 -12.51 7.54 3.41
C THR A 132 -12.30 6.06 3.08
N ASN A 133 -12.57 5.64 1.84
CA ASN A 133 -12.35 4.27 1.40
C ASN A 133 -10.90 3.81 1.58
N THR A 134 -9.93 4.73 1.53
CA THR A 134 -8.50 4.42 1.67
C THR A 134 -8.11 3.95 3.06
N PHE A 135 -9.01 4.06 4.03
CA PHE A 135 -8.81 3.61 5.41
C PHE A 135 -9.64 2.37 5.76
N LEU A 136 -10.47 1.89 4.85
CA LEU A 136 -11.30 0.70 5.05
C LEU A 136 -10.66 -0.51 4.41
N HIS A 137 -10.83 -1.68 5.02
CA HIS A 137 -10.28 -2.93 4.52
C HIS A 137 -11.33 -4.02 4.54
N GLY A 138 -11.37 -4.85 3.50
CA GLY A 138 -12.35 -5.92 3.34
C GLY A 138 -12.16 -7.11 4.27
N GLY A 139 -11.07 -7.14 5.08
CA GLY A 139 -10.76 -8.20 6.04
C GLY A 139 -9.29 -8.16 6.44
N PHE A 140 -8.91 -9.02 7.39
CA PHE A 140 -7.58 -9.04 8.01
C PHE A 140 -6.44 -9.18 6.99
N MET A 141 -6.56 -10.09 6.04
CA MET A 141 -5.49 -10.32 5.05
C MET A 141 -5.31 -9.12 4.11
N HIS A 142 -6.41 -8.46 3.76
CA HIS A 142 -6.36 -7.23 2.97
C HIS A 142 -5.67 -6.10 3.74
N LEU A 143 -5.98 -5.94 5.03
CA LEU A 143 -5.28 -4.99 5.90
C LEU A 143 -3.79 -5.33 6.00
N ALA A 144 -3.44 -6.57 6.32
CA ALA A 144 -2.05 -7.00 6.52
C ALA A 144 -1.18 -6.76 5.28
N ALA A 145 -1.68 -7.12 4.08
CA ALA A 145 -0.98 -6.87 2.82
C ALA A 145 -0.77 -5.37 2.55
N ASN A 146 -1.79 -4.55 2.83
CA ASN A 146 -1.68 -3.09 2.67
C ASN A 146 -0.67 -2.50 3.66
N MET A 147 -0.72 -2.89 4.93
CA MET A 147 0.23 -2.36 5.93
C MET A 147 1.66 -2.76 5.62
N TYR A 148 1.88 -3.99 5.15
CA TYR A 148 3.19 -4.42 4.67
C TYR A 148 3.70 -3.54 3.51
N GLY A 149 2.88 -3.35 2.47
CA GLY A 149 3.25 -2.50 1.33
C GLY A 149 3.49 -1.05 1.72
N LEU A 150 2.67 -0.51 2.63
CA LEU A 150 2.82 0.86 3.14
C LEU A 150 4.11 1.04 3.95
N LEU A 151 4.41 0.11 4.87
CA LEU A 151 5.65 0.13 5.65
C LEU A 151 6.86 0.04 4.74
N PHE A 152 6.85 -0.89 3.77
CA PHE A 152 7.97 -1.07 2.85
C PHE A 152 8.29 0.22 2.08
N VAL A 153 7.30 0.83 1.42
CA VAL A 153 7.54 2.04 0.63
C VAL A 153 7.81 3.25 1.53
N GLY A 154 7.16 3.31 2.70
CA GLY A 154 7.27 4.42 3.63
C GLY A 154 8.66 4.60 4.23
N ILE A 155 9.32 3.48 4.56
CA ILE A 155 10.70 3.48 5.11
C ILE A 155 11.67 4.24 4.20
N PHE A 156 11.51 4.11 2.89
CA PHE A 156 12.44 4.71 1.92
C PHE A 156 11.96 6.06 1.40
N LEU A 157 10.65 6.20 1.21
CA LEU A 157 10.12 7.36 0.51
C LEU A 157 9.80 8.53 1.45
N GLU A 158 9.34 8.27 2.67
CA GLU A 158 9.03 9.34 3.62
C GLU A 158 10.25 10.15 4.05
N PRO A 159 11.42 9.53 4.40
CA PRO A 159 12.62 10.30 4.72
C PRO A 159 13.10 11.19 3.57
N LEU A 160 12.95 10.72 2.33
CA LEU A 160 13.34 11.46 1.13
C LEU A 160 12.43 12.66 0.86
N LEU A 161 11.12 12.46 0.94
CA LEU A 161 10.13 13.47 0.57
C LEU A 161 9.82 14.45 1.69
N GLY A 162 10.00 14.02 2.94
CA GLY A 162 9.49 14.68 4.11
C GLY A 162 7.97 14.52 4.28
N ARG A 163 7.48 14.84 5.47
CA ARG A 163 6.11 14.54 5.92
C ARG A 163 5.03 15.06 4.96
N MET A 164 5.14 16.34 4.55
CA MET A 164 4.07 17.01 3.80
C MET A 164 3.94 16.51 2.37
N LYS A 165 5.05 16.30 1.67
CA LYS A 165 5.01 15.76 0.31
C LYS A 165 4.53 14.29 0.33
N TYR A 166 5.02 13.50 1.30
CA TYR A 166 4.65 12.10 1.45
C TYR A 166 3.15 11.91 1.69
N VAL A 167 2.57 12.59 2.70
CA VAL A 167 1.13 12.49 2.97
C VAL A 167 0.30 13.08 1.82
N GLY A 168 0.79 14.15 1.19
CA GLY A 168 0.13 14.74 0.01
C GLY A 168 0.03 13.77 -1.15
N ILE A 169 1.10 13.02 -1.46
CA ILE A 169 1.08 11.98 -2.49
C ILE A 169 0.11 10.87 -2.10
N TYR A 170 0.19 10.35 -0.87
CA TYR A 170 -0.70 9.30 -0.39
C TYR A 170 -2.18 9.66 -0.57
N LEU A 171 -2.60 10.83 -0.06
CA LEU A 171 -3.99 11.26 -0.12
C LEU A 171 -4.44 11.57 -1.56
N LEU A 172 -3.63 12.31 -2.32
CA LEU A 172 -3.99 12.71 -3.68
C LEU A 172 -4.10 11.50 -4.61
N THR A 173 -3.11 10.59 -4.56
CA THR A 173 -3.14 9.39 -5.40
C THR A 173 -4.23 8.40 -4.96
N GLY A 174 -4.56 8.33 -3.67
CA GLY A 174 -5.71 7.58 -3.16
C GLY A 174 -7.04 8.09 -3.71
N ILE A 175 -7.24 9.42 -3.74
CA ILE A 175 -8.43 10.03 -4.34
C ILE A 175 -8.48 9.78 -5.86
N ILE A 176 -7.37 9.93 -6.57
CA ILE A 176 -7.30 9.67 -8.02
C ILE A 176 -7.57 8.19 -8.31
N ALA A 177 -7.02 7.29 -7.51
CA ALA A 177 -7.27 5.84 -7.59
C ALA A 177 -8.76 5.53 -7.42
N SER A 178 -9.39 6.14 -6.42
CA SER A 178 -10.83 5.98 -6.16
C SER A 178 -11.68 6.53 -7.31
N ALA A 179 -11.27 7.63 -7.92
CA ALA A 179 -11.93 8.18 -9.10
C ALA A 179 -11.74 7.29 -10.34
N ALA A 180 -10.56 6.69 -10.51
CA ALA A 180 -10.30 5.72 -11.59
C ALA A 180 -11.17 4.45 -11.43
N SER A 181 -11.33 3.96 -10.21
CA SER A 181 -12.26 2.87 -9.89
C SER A 181 -13.70 3.19 -10.32
N LEU A 182 -14.22 4.35 -9.92
CA LEU A 182 -15.55 4.82 -10.32
C LEU A 182 -15.73 4.93 -11.84
N TRP A 183 -14.72 5.48 -12.51
CA TRP A 183 -14.77 5.65 -13.97
C TRP A 183 -14.80 4.31 -14.70
N TRP A 184 -14.10 3.31 -14.15
CA TRP A 184 -14.02 1.99 -14.77
C TRP A 184 -15.25 1.12 -14.48
N ASN A 185 -15.72 1.12 -13.23
CA ASN A 185 -16.89 0.37 -12.79
C ASN A 185 -17.50 1.01 -11.52
N ASP A 186 -18.56 1.76 -11.71
CA ASP A 186 -19.24 2.48 -10.63
C ASP A 186 -20.06 1.59 -9.68
N THR A 187 -20.29 0.33 -10.04
CA THR A 187 -21.04 -0.62 -9.20
C THR A 187 -20.16 -1.44 -8.26
N VAL A 188 -18.85 -1.35 -8.38
CA VAL A 188 -17.89 -2.01 -7.47
C VAL A 188 -17.82 -1.25 -6.15
N VAL A 189 -17.82 -1.99 -5.04
CA VAL A 189 -17.51 -1.45 -3.72
C VAL A 189 -15.99 -1.46 -3.57
N SER A 190 -15.38 -0.29 -3.74
CA SER A 190 -13.92 -0.11 -3.66
C SER A 190 -13.51 0.36 -2.27
N MET A 191 -12.50 -0.31 -1.70
CA MET A 191 -11.93 0.00 -0.39
C MET A 191 -10.47 -0.45 -0.32
N GLY A 192 -9.70 0.17 0.52
CA GLY A 192 -8.30 -0.19 0.82
C GLY A 192 -7.31 0.95 0.60
N ALA A 193 -6.24 0.93 1.36
CA ALA A 193 -5.11 1.85 1.18
C ALA A 193 -4.33 1.60 -0.13
N SER A 194 -4.61 0.50 -0.82
CA SER A 194 -3.80 0.01 -1.94
C SER A 194 -3.67 1.01 -3.08
N GLY A 195 -4.73 1.73 -3.44
CA GLY A 195 -4.65 2.78 -4.48
C GLY A 195 -3.63 3.86 -4.14
N ALA A 196 -3.64 4.34 -2.89
CA ALA A 196 -2.65 5.31 -2.39
C ALA A 196 -1.24 4.71 -2.29
N ILE A 197 -1.13 3.46 -1.84
CA ILE A 197 0.15 2.73 -1.77
C ILE A 197 0.74 2.55 -3.17
N PHE A 198 -0.05 2.15 -4.16
CA PHE A 198 0.39 2.11 -5.56
C PHE A 198 0.83 3.48 -6.06
N GLY A 199 0.20 4.57 -5.59
CA GLY A 199 0.64 5.93 -5.85
C GLY A 199 2.02 6.21 -5.28
N LEU A 200 2.30 5.81 -4.05
CA LEU A 200 3.64 5.91 -3.46
C LEU A 200 4.66 5.08 -4.23
N TYR A 201 4.32 3.84 -4.64
CA TYR A 201 5.20 3.01 -5.48
C TYR A 201 5.46 3.66 -6.84
N GLY A 202 4.43 4.24 -7.47
CA GLY A 202 4.58 4.99 -8.72
C GLY A 202 5.56 6.16 -8.58
N ALA A 203 5.41 6.98 -7.54
CA ALA A 203 6.33 8.07 -7.25
C ALA A 203 7.76 7.57 -7.00
N PHE A 204 7.91 6.49 -6.25
CA PHE A 204 9.21 5.90 -5.96
C PHE A 204 9.90 5.38 -7.24
N ILE A 205 9.16 4.66 -8.10
CA ILE A 205 9.68 4.20 -9.40
C ILE A 205 10.17 5.39 -10.24
N ALA A 206 9.39 6.47 -10.33
CA ALA A 206 9.79 7.67 -11.05
C ALA A 206 11.09 8.27 -10.51
N LEU A 207 11.25 8.35 -9.19
CA LEU A 207 12.45 8.90 -8.54
C LEU A 207 13.68 8.00 -8.72
N ILE A 208 13.52 6.68 -8.78
CA ILE A 208 14.62 5.76 -9.10
C ILE A 208 15.04 5.92 -10.56
N LEU A 209 14.07 5.93 -11.49
CA LEU A 209 14.35 6.08 -12.93
C LEU A 209 14.99 7.42 -13.27
N THR A 210 14.67 8.47 -12.54
CA THR A 210 15.30 9.79 -12.66
C THR A 210 16.63 9.93 -11.89
N ARG A 211 17.13 8.82 -11.33
CA ARG A 211 18.41 8.74 -10.62
C ARG A 211 18.54 9.68 -9.42
N VAL A 212 17.44 9.85 -8.69
CA VAL A 212 17.49 10.49 -7.36
C VAL A 212 18.26 9.59 -6.38
N PHE A 213 18.09 8.26 -6.52
CA PHE A 213 18.83 7.25 -5.76
C PHE A 213 20.11 6.79 -6.50
N PRO A 214 21.15 6.38 -5.78
CA PRO A 214 22.33 5.72 -6.36
C PRO A 214 21.91 4.51 -7.22
N LYS A 215 22.62 4.29 -8.33
CA LYS A 215 22.26 3.26 -9.33
C LYS A 215 22.21 1.86 -8.73
N GLU A 216 23.12 1.57 -7.82
CA GLU A 216 23.28 0.27 -7.16
C GLU A 216 22.07 -0.04 -6.26
N MET A 217 21.60 0.94 -5.51
CA MET A 217 20.37 0.83 -4.69
C MET A 217 19.12 0.74 -5.57
N GLY A 218 19.07 1.53 -6.64
CA GLY A 218 17.90 1.63 -7.50
C GLY A 218 17.52 0.31 -8.16
N ALA A 219 18.48 -0.50 -8.59
CA ALA A 219 18.20 -1.77 -9.28
C ALA A 219 17.47 -2.79 -8.38
N GLY A 220 17.92 -2.97 -7.13
CA GLY A 220 17.29 -3.88 -6.18
C GLY A 220 15.86 -3.45 -5.81
N PHE A 221 15.65 -2.15 -5.60
CA PHE A 221 14.33 -1.61 -5.34
C PHE A 221 13.38 -1.79 -6.51
N LEU A 222 13.83 -1.50 -7.74
CA LEU A 222 13.00 -1.71 -8.94
C LEU A 222 12.53 -3.15 -9.05
N VAL A 223 13.42 -4.13 -8.87
CA VAL A 223 13.04 -5.55 -8.91
C VAL A 223 11.97 -5.86 -7.87
N SER A 224 12.18 -5.45 -6.61
CA SER A 224 11.22 -5.68 -5.53
C SER A 224 9.86 -5.03 -5.81
N MET A 225 9.87 -3.81 -6.34
CA MET A 225 8.64 -3.10 -6.70
C MET A 225 7.92 -3.73 -7.89
N PHE A 226 8.63 -4.14 -8.93
CA PHE A 226 8.02 -4.83 -10.07
C PHE A 226 7.40 -6.15 -9.65
N ILE A 227 8.03 -6.89 -8.74
CA ILE A 227 7.46 -8.11 -8.17
C ILE A 227 6.18 -7.77 -7.39
N PHE A 228 6.21 -6.80 -6.47
CA PHE A 228 5.05 -6.42 -5.67
C PHE A 228 3.90 -5.88 -6.53
N VAL A 229 4.17 -4.88 -7.37
CA VAL A 229 3.18 -4.24 -8.23
C VAL A 229 2.64 -5.26 -9.25
N GLY A 230 3.54 -5.98 -9.94
CA GLY A 230 3.17 -6.97 -10.95
C GLY A 230 2.35 -8.11 -10.37
N PHE A 231 2.75 -8.65 -9.21
CA PHE A 231 2.00 -9.68 -8.51
C PHE A 231 0.57 -9.21 -8.17
N ASN A 232 0.42 -8.03 -7.55
CA ASN A 232 -0.90 -7.51 -7.20
C ASN A 232 -1.79 -7.26 -8.42
N LEU A 233 -1.24 -6.71 -9.53
CA LEU A 233 -2.00 -6.50 -10.77
C LEU A 233 -2.42 -7.82 -11.42
N VAL A 234 -1.52 -8.80 -11.48
CA VAL A 234 -1.85 -10.15 -12.01
C VAL A 234 -2.93 -10.80 -11.16
N MET A 235 -2.81 -10.71 -9.83
CA MET A 235 -3.82 -11.26 -8.93
C MET A 235 -5.17 -10.58 -9.09
N GLY A 236 -5.20 -9.29 -9.39
CA GLY A 236 -6.44 -8.56 -9.71
C GLY A 236 -7.05 -8.89 -11.08
N LEU A 237 -6.27 -9.46 -12.01
CA LEU A 237 -6.80 -9.97 -13.29
C LEU A 237 -7.38 -11.39 -13.16
N ILE A 238 -6.82 -12.19 -12.26
CA ILE A 238 -7.19 -13.60 -12.08
C ILE A 238 -8.26 -13.75 -10.99
N GLY A 239 -8.17 -12.92 -9.93
CA GLY A 239 -9.05 -12.98 -8.75
C GLY A 239 -10.18 -11.97 -8.80
N ASN A 240 -11.29 -12.29 -8.11
CA ASN A 240 -12.37 -11.35 -7.89
C ASN A 240 -12.08 -10.54 -6.61
N GLY A 241 -12.46 -9.26 -6.60
CA GLY A 241 -12.40 -8.41 -5.41
C GLY A 241 -11.13 -7.55 -5.28
N ILE A 242 -10.24 -7.55 -6.28
CA ILE A 242 -9.12 -6.61 -6.36
C ILE A 242 -9.43 -5.55 -7.42
N ASP A 243 -9.36 -4.29 -7.03
CA ASP A 243 -9.68 -3.14 -7.88
C ASP A 243 -8.44 -2.69 -8.68
N ASN A 244 -8.21 -3.34 -9.82
CA ASN A 244 -7.08 -3.00 -10.69
C ASN A 244 -7.17 -1.58 -11.28
N ALA A 245 -8.36 -1.03 -11.44
CA ALA A 245 -8.52 0.34 -11.93
C ALA A 245 -7.98 1.34 -10.89
N ALA A 246 -8.29 1.11 -9.60
CA ALA A 246 -7.71 1.89 -8.52
C ALA A 246 -6.19 1.73 -8.45
N HIS A 247 -5.67 0.51 -8.57
CA HIS A 247 -4.22 0.25 -8.54
C HIS A 247 -3.48 0.98 -9.67
N ILE A 248 -3.98 0.87 -10.91
CA ILE A 248 -3.39 1.52 -12.08
C ILE A 248 -3.51 3.05 -11.96
N GLY A 249 -4.68 3.56 -11.56
CA GLY A 249 -4.91 4.99 -11.34
C GLY A 249 -3.95 5.58 -10.31
N GLY A 250 -3.76 4.87 -9.20
CA GLY A 250 -2.77 5.22 -8.18
C GLY A 250 -1.34 5.22 -8.71
N LEU A 251 -0.92 4.12 -9.33
CA LEU A 251 0.43 3.93 -9.86
C LEU A 251 0.80 5.03 -10.87
N VAL A 252 -0.07 5.28 -11.85
CA VAL A 252 0.16 6.27 -12.91
C VAL A 252 0.20 7.68 -12.32
N SER A 253 -0.76 8.04 -11.48
CA SER A 253 -0.80 9.38 -10.86
C SER A 253 0.43 9.62 -9.98
N GLY A 254 0.82 8.63 -9.19
CA GLY A 254 2.03 8.71 -8.37
C GLY A 254 3.29 8.83 -9.19
N PHE A 255 3.40 8.09 -10.27
CA PHE A 255 4.54 8.18 -11.20
C PHE A 255 4.68 9.59 -11.78
N LEU A 256 3.59 10.18 -12.26
CA LEU A 256 3.58 11.54 -12.78
C LEU A 256 3.96 12.57 -11.72
N ILE A 257 3.45 12.42 -10.49
CA ILE A 257 3.82 13.29 -9.36
C ILE A 257 5.31 13.13 -9.03
N GLY A 258 5.84 11.89 -9.02
CA GLY A 258 7.27 11.63 -8.80
C GLY A 258 8.15 12.32 -9.83
N LEU A 259 7.78 12.28 -11.11
CA LEU A 259 8.46 13.03 -12.17
C LEU A 259 8.42 14.54 -11.93
N ALA A 260 7.27 15.08 -11.52
CA ALA A 260 7.11 16.50 -11.22
C ALA A 260 7.93 16.96 -10.00
N LEU A 261 8.17 16.07 -9.04
CA LEU A 261 8.98 16.36 -7.86
C LEU A 261 10.49 16.24 -8.10
N TYR A 262 10.91 15.53 -9.15
CA TYR A 262 12.33 15.32 -9.47
C TYR A 262 13.20 16.57 -9.40
N PRO A 263 12.83 17.73 -10.02
CA PRO A 263 13.67 18.91 -9.97
C PRO A 263 13.99 19.40 -8.55
N SER A 264 13.04 19.22 -7.62
CA SER A 264 13.20 19.63 -6.22
C SER A 264 14.01 18.65 -5.36
N LEU A 265 14.29 17.45 -5.89
CA LEU A 265 14.99 16.37 -5.20
C LEU A 265 16.32 16.04 -5.86
N LYS A 266 16.63 16.65 -7.00
CA LYS A 266 17.90 16.47 -7.72
C LYS A 266 19.06 16.89 -6.83
N GLY A 267 19.97 15.95 -6.54
CA GLY A 267 21.16 16.18 -5.73
C GLY A 267 20.98 15.97 -4.21
N THR A 268 19.82 15.48 -3.76
CA THR A 268 19.61 15.13 -2.34
C THR A 268 20.56 14.02 -1.88
N PHE A 269 20.90 13.07 -2.75
CA PHE A 269 21.94 12.06 -2.54
C PHE A 269 23.25 12.46 -3.26
N LYS A 270 23.84 13.62 -2.96
CA LYS A 270 25.26 13.82 -3.24
C LYS A 270 26.01 12.88 -2.32
N MET A 271 26.71 11.91 -2.88
CA MET A 271 27.67 11.10 -2.13
C MET A 271 28.77 12.06 -1.68
N ASP A 272 28.82 12.39 -0.40
CA ASP A 272 29.95 13.06 0.20
C ASP A 272 31.18 12.15 -0.06
N GLY A 273 32.02 12.51 -1.02
CA GLY A 273 33.30 11.84 -1.24
C GLY A 273 33.73 11.44 -2.64
N VAL A 274 33.01 11.76 -3.73
CA VAL A 274 33.43 11.31 -5.09
C VAL A 274 33.78 12.42 -6.09
N ASN A 275 33.79 13.68 -5.71
CA ASN A 275 34.14 14.77 -6.64
C ASN A 275 35.25 15.70 -6.11
N GLU A 276 36.43 15.17 -5.83
CA GLU A 276 37.66 16.02 -5.68
C GLU A 276 38.90 15.47 -6.41
N LYS A 277 38.75 14.57 -7.37
CA LYS A 277 39.92 14.02 -8.10
C LYS A 277 39.88 14.17 -9.62
N GLU A 278 38.97 14.90 -10.22
CA GLU A 278 38.96 15.13 -11.69
C GLU A 278 39.26 16.56 -12.15
N GLU A 279 39.58 17.50 -11.26
CA GLU A 279 39.92 18.89 -11.65
C GLU A 279 41.35 19.31 -11.37
N SER A 280 42.29 18.40 -11.15
CA SER A 280 43.70 18.76 -10.90
C SER A 280 44.73 18.02 -11.76
N VAL A 281 44.44 17.70 -13.03
CA VAL A 281 45.43 17.09 -13.96
C VAL A 281 45.44 17.78 -15.33
N ASP A 282 45.22 19.08 -15.44
CA ASP A 282 45.48 19.83 -16.67
C ASP A 282 45.89 21.26 -16.41
N GLU A 283 46.94 21.47 -15.61
CA GLU A 283 47.73 22.70 -15.64
C GLU A 283 49.15 22.38 -15.15
N ASP A 284 49.94 21.71 -15.97
CA ASP A 284 51.41 21.79 -15.99
C ASP A 284 51.96 20.96 -17.16
N GLU A 285 51.92 21.52 -18.38
CA GLU A 285 52.89 21.33 -19.44
C GLU A 285 52.90 22.53 -20.40
#